data_e5ae08dd7a91eb9690879e9e45ae997f
#
_entry.id   e5ae08dd7a91eb9690879e9e45ae997f
#
_cell.length_a   1.000
_cell.length_b   1.000
_cell.length_c   1.000
_cell.angle_alpha   90.00
_cell.angle_beta   90.00
_cell.angle_gamma   90.00
#
_symmetry.space_group_name_H-M   'P 1'
#
loop_
_entity.id
_entity.type
_entity.pdbx_description
1 polymer ?
#
loop_
_entity_poly.entity_id
_entity_poly.type
_entity_poly.pdbx_seq_one_letter_code
_entity_poly.pdbx_strand_id
1 'polypeptide(L)'
;MPDEDDARAATKRRLAALDDGLERLQKVLAAAGLGSRRACEELITAGRVEVDRQVVTQLGTRIDPLKSEVRVDGEKLPNPKRVVYMLNNPVGVVTTNYDPDGRPRVVDLVPGEQRLFAIGRLDRMSEGLILVTNDGGLANLLSHPRYGVEKKYLVQVAGVPSQELLDKIRRGITLAEGKVHAKRVDIRSQHKQSAVLEMILDEGKNREIRRMLARLGHKVHQLKRVGVGRLSLGNLLPSQWRQLTWSEIEALRHEAIAAVGPAEAGRIEEAGPEERPGRGPADRPRGLRPARPAQAGARGGRPAQGRRPQDGRARDNRTQDKRAHTNRAEGAEPRRPGGGGPRRPRRPGKASAWRKPRGS
;
A
#
# COMPACT_ATOMS: atom_id res chain seq x y z
N MET A 1 -6.81 40.73 -11.29
CA MET A 1 -6.22 39.44 -10.85
C MET A 1 -6.39 39.39 -9.36
N PRO A 2 -7.06 38.43 -8.77
CA PRO A 2 -7.09 38.27 -7.31
C PRO A 2 -5.65 37.95 -6.87
N ASP A 3 -5.24 38.63 -5.78
CA ASP A 3 -3.90 38.56 -5.22
C ASP A 3 -3.56 37.13 -4.79
N GLU A 4 -2.37 36.62 -5.13
CA GLU A 4 -1.92 35.28 -4.72
C GLU A 4 -1.91 35.11 -3.20
N ASP A 5 -1.73 36.20 -2.48
CA ASP A 5 -1.76 36.23 -1.01
C ASP A 5 -3.18 36.07 -0.45
N ASP A 6 -4.20 36.59 -1.10
CA ASP A 6 -5.61 36.38 -0.75
C ASP A 6 -6.04 34.93 -0.97
N ALA A 7 -5.60 34.33 -2.07
CA ALA A 7 -5.84 32.91 -2.34
C ALA A 7 -5.13 31.99 -1.32
N ARG A 8 -3.93 32.35 -0.89
CA ARG A 8 -3.19 31.64 0.17
C ARG A 8 -3.86 31.79 1.53
N ALA A 9 -4.32 32.99 1.86
CA ALA A 9 -5.04 33.26 3.11
C ALA A 9 -6.40 32.54 3.15
N ALA A 10 -7.13 32.52 2.05
CA ALA A 10 -8.40 31.78 1.92
C ALA A 10 -8.18 30.28 2.06
N THR A 11 -7.12 29.74 1.46
CA THR A 11 -6.78 28.31 1.58
C THR A 11 -6.34 27.96 3.01
N LYS A 12 -5.58 28.84 3.67
CA LYS A 12 -5.17 28.64 5.07
C LYS A 12 -6.38 28.69 6.03
N ARG A 13 -7.35 29.58 5.79
CA ARG A 13 -8.63 29.60 6.53
C ARG A 13 -9.45 28.34 6.27
N ARG A 14 -9.50 27.85 5.02
CA ARG A 14 -10.15 26.58 4.66
C ARG A 14 -9.48 25.36 5.29
N LEU A 15 -8.15 25.31 5.34
CA LEU A 15 -7.40 24.28 6.04
C LEU A 15 -7.75 24.26 7.53
N ALA A 16 -7.82 25.44 8.15
CA ALA A 16 -8.17 25.58 9.56
C ALA A 16 -9.65 25.19 9.83
N ALA A 17 -10.56 25.45 8.88
CA ALA A 17 -11.97 25.08 9.01
C ALA A 17 -12.25 23.58 8.75
N LEU A 18 -11.39 22.91 7.97
CA LEU A 18 -11.48 21.47 7.73
C LEU A 18 -10.81 20.62 8.81
N ASP A 19 -10.03 21.26 9.68
CA ASP A 19 -9.32 20.64 10.79
C ASP A 19 -9.75 21.37 12.06
N ASP A 20 -10.72 20.82 12.78
CA ASP A 20 -11.11 21.28 14.12
C ASP A 20 -9.96 21.13 15.12
N GLY A 21 -8.76 20.79 14.65
CA GLY A 21 -7.56 20.54 15.44
C GLY A 21 -7.66 19.25 16.25
N LEU A 22 -8.83 18.60 16.26
CA LEU A 22 -9.07 17.39 17.02
C LEU A 22 -8.77 16.13 16.19
N GLU A 23 -7.89 15.30 16.69
CA GLU A 23 -7.57 14.01 16.09
C GLU A 23 -8.06 12.84 16.96
N ARG A 24 -8.47 11.73 16.32
CA ARG A 24 -8.78 10.50 17.07
C ARG A 24 -7.54 10.01 17.80
N LEU A 25 -7.67 9.66 19.07
CA LEU A 25 -6.57 9.26 19.94
C LEU A 25 -5.74 8.11 19.33
N GLN A 26 -6.37 7.06 18.78
CA GLN A 26 -5.65 5.99 18.09
C GLN A 26 -4.86 6.46 16.85
N LYS A 27 -5.26 7.57 16.22
CA LYS A 27 -4.49 8.16 15.10
C LYS A 27 -3.22 8.84 15.63
N VAL A 28 -3.33 9.55 16.74
CA VAL A 28 -2.20 10.24 17.42
C VAL A 28 -1.17 9.22 17.92
N LEU A 29 -1.62 8.17 18.60
CA LEU A 29 -0.78 7.06 19.07
C LEU A 29 -0.05 6.35 17.91
N ALA A 30 -0.77 6.07 16.82
CA ALA A 30 -0.19 5.44 15.64
C ALA A 30 0.82 6.34 14.93
N ALA A 31 0.60 7.66 14.89
CA ALA A 31 1.54 8.64 14.34
C ALA A 31 2.82 8.75 15.17
N ALA A 32 2.72 8.56 16.47
CA ALA A 32 3.86 8.49 17.38
C ALA A 32 4.68 7.18 17.29
N GLY A 33 4.20 6.20 16.52
CA GLY A 33 4.94 4.96 16.24
C GLY A 33 4.54 3.74 17.05
N LEU A 34 3.56 3.85 17.97
CA LEU A 34 3.17 2.77 18.89
C LEU A 34 2.48 1.56 18.22
N GLY A 35 2.16 1.64 16.93
CA GLY A 35 1.56 0.52 16.23
C GLY A 35 0.57 0.91 15.14
N SER A 36 -0.24 -0.06 14.67
CA SER A 36 -1.37 0.24 13.79
C SER A 36 -2.47 0.96 14.57
N ARG A 37 -3.40 1.65 13.88
CA ARG A 37 -4.55 2.26 14.56
C ARG A 37 -5.34 1.23 15.38
N ARG A 38 -5.50 -0.01 14.86
CA ARG A 38 -6.16 -1.11 15.59
C ARG A 38 -5.37 -1.56 16.82
N ALA A 39 -4.04 -1.71 16.71
CA ALA A 39 -3.21 -2.01 17.88
C ALA A 39 -3.26 -0.88 18.94
N CYS A 40 -3.37 0.38 18.50
CA CYS A 40 -3.56 1.51 19.40
C CYS A 40 -4.96 1.53 20.04
N GLU A 41 -5.99 1.04 19.38
CA GLU A 41 -7.32 0.83 19.96
C GLU A 41 -7.27 -0.21 21.09
N GLU A 42 -6.46 -1.27 20.95
CA GLU A 42 -6.22 -2.26 22.00
C GLU A 42 -5.52 -1.63 23.21
N LEU A 43 -4.54 -0.72 23.01
CA LEU A 43 -3.92 0.02 24.12
C LEU A 43 -4.92 0.91 24.87
N ILE A 44 -5.82 1.59 24.14
CA ILE A 44 -6.86 2.44 24.73
C ILE A 44 -7.83 1.59 25.56
N THR A 45 -8.37 0.50 25.01
CA THR A 45 -9.33 -0.36 25.72
C THR A 45 -8.70 -1.06 26.92
N ALA A 46 -7.39 -1.32 26.88
CA ALA A 46 -6.64 -1.87 28.03
C ALA A 46 -6.37 -0.85 29.14
N GLY A 47 -6.80 0.42 29.00
CA GLY A 47 -6.59 1.48 30.02
C GLY A 47 -5.14 1.92 30.18
N ARG A 48 -4.28 1.68 29.14
CA ARG A 48 -2.85 2.02 29.16
C ARG A 48 -2.56 3.45 28.70
N VAL A 49 -3.59 4.18 28.24
CA VAL A 49 -3.46 5.51 27.64
C VAL A 49 -4.04 6.56 28.57
N GLU A 50 -3.28 7.59 28.85
CA GLU A 50 -3.70 8.76 29.60
C GLU A 50 -3.67 10.00 28.70
N VAL A 51 -4.68 10.84 28.82
CA VAL A 51 -4.78 12.15 28.21
C VAL A 51 -4.99 13.17 29.33
N ASP A 52 -4.11 14.16 29.43
CA ASP A 52 -4.15 15.20 30.46
C ASP A 52 -4.29 14.60 31.88
N ARG A 53 -3.54 13.51 32.15
CA ARG A 53 -3.52 12.72 33.41
C ARG A 53 -4.80 11.94 33.73
N GLN A 54 -5.68 11.79 32.76
CA GLN A 54 -6.89 10.95 32.90
C GLN A 54 -6.78 9.73 32.00
N VAL A 55 -7.06 8.53 32.56
CA VAL A 55 -7.07 7.29 31.78
C VAL A 55 -8.26 7.31 30.83
N VAL A 56 -7.98 7.02 29.56
CA VAL A 56 -8.98 6.97 28.48
C VAL A 56 -9.13 5.55 28.00
N THR A 57 -10.33 4.99 28.13
CA THR A 57 -10.69 3.63 27.64
C THR A 57 -11.69 3.66 26.49
N GLN A 58 -12.32 4.82 26.24
CA GLN A 58 -13.36 4.97 25.22
C GLN A 58 -12.75 5.06 23.82
N LEU A 59 -13.17 4.16 22.92
CA LEU A 59 -12.81 4.22 21.51
C LEU A 59 -13.48 5.43 20.83
N GLY A 60 -12.76 6.03 19.86
CA GLY A 60 -13.27 7.20 19.16
C GLY A 60 -12.97 8.54 19.82
N THR A 61 -12.43 8.56 21.03
CA THR A 61 -11.98 9.78 21.74
C THR A 61 -11.14 10.64 20.79
N ARG A 62 -11.45 11.95 20.76
CA ARG A 62 -10.74 12.95 19.95
C ARG A 62 -10.02 13.90 20.90
N ILE A 63 -8.79 14.27 20.55
CA ILE A 63 -7.92 15.14 21.32
C ILE A 63 -7.27 16.17 20.40
N ASP A 64 -6.88 17.31 20.92
CA ASP A 64 -6.00 18.25 20.25
C ASP A 64 -4.53 17.83 20.51
N PRO A 65 -3.82 17.27 19.51
CA PRO A 65 -2.47 16.76 19.72
C PRO A 65 -1.43 17.84 20.01
N LEU A 66 -1.79 19.13 19.81
CA LEU A 66 -0.93 20.26 20.11
C LEU A 66 -1.11 20.76 21.54
N LYS A 67 -2.28 20.52 22.16
CA LYS A 67 -2.62 21.03 23.50
C LYS A 67 -2.62 19.93 24.54
N SER A 68 -3.10 18.73 24.18
CA SER A 68 -3.25 17.63 25.13
C SER A 68 -1.93 16.87 25.33
N GLU A 69 -1.61 16.59 26.59
CA GLU A 69 -0.51 15.71 26.94
C GLU A 69 -0.99 14.26 26.93
N VAL A 70 -0.40 13.45 26.05
CA VAL A 70 -0.72 12.01 25.95
C VAL A 70 0.43 11.21 26.54
N ARG A 71 0.08 10.21 27.38
CA ARG A 71 1.00 9.23 27.95
C ARG A 71 0.52 7.81 27.67
N VAL A 72 1.46 6.90 27.56
CA VAL A 72 1.20 5.48 27.45
C VAL A 72 2.09 4.76 28.46
N ASP A 73 1.47 3.99 29.35
CA ASP A 73 2.17 3.34 30.49
C ASP A 73 2.98 4.35 31.34
N GLY A 74 2.46 5.57 31.50
CA GLY A 74 3.12 6.66 32.24
C GLY A 74 4.17 7.42 31.45
N GLU A 75 4.63 6.94 30.28
CA GLU A 75 5.62 7.61 29.44
C GLU A 75 4.96 8.58 28.47
N LYS A 76 5.54 9.79 28.34
CA LYS A 76 5.04 10.82 27.43
C LYS A 76 5.21 10.38 25.98
N LEU A 77 4.16 10.59 25.19
CA LEU A 77 4.16 10.23 23.77
C LEU A 77 5.23 11.00 22.99
N PRO A 78 6.09 10.33 22.22
CA PRO A 78 7.05 11.01 21.35
C PRO A 78 6.32 11.77 20.23
N ASN A 79 6.87 12.93 19.85
CA ASN A 79 6.37 13.72 18.72
C ASN A 79 7.38 13.66 17.56
N PRO A 80 7.32 12.62 16.72
CA PRO A 80 8.30 12.44 15.67
C PRO A 80 8.16 13.51 14.59
N LYS A 81 9.30 14.00 14.08
CA LYS A 81 9.33 14.94 12.97
C LYS A 81 8.60 14.35 11.75
N ARG A 82 7.68 15.11 11.16
CA ARG A 82 6.98 14.70 9.93
C ARG A 82 7.95 14.66 8.76
N VAL A 83 7.94 13.55 8.03
CA VAL A 83 8.76 13.32 6.84
C VAL A 83 7.92 12.76 5.71
N VAL A 84 8.27 13.12 4.47
CA VAL A 84 7.65 12.60 3.26
C VAL A 84 8.76 12.26 2.27
N TYR A 85 8.81 11.01 1.85
CA TYR A 85 9.74 10.52 0.83
C TYR A 85 8.99 10.25 -0.45
N MET A 86 9.56 10.67 -1.57
CA MET A 86 9.17 10.23 -2.90
C MET A 86 10.12 9.12 -3.32
N LEU A 87 9.55 7.96 -3.63
CA LEU A 87 10.29 6.76 -4.04
C LEU A 87 9.85 6.35 -5.45
N ASN A 88 10.81 5.97 -6.29
CA ASN A 88 10.53 5.22 -7.51
C ASN A 88 10.47 3.73 -7.17
N ASN A 89 9.27 3.25 -6.84
CA ASN A 89 9.03 1.86 -6.47
C ASN A 89 9.32 0.91 -7.63
N PRO A 90 10.20 -0.08 -7.49
CA PRO A 90 10.45 -1.08 -8.53
C PRO A 90 9.34 -2.16 -8.54
N VAL A 91 9.25 -2.90 -9.64
CA VAL A 91 8.40 -4.08 -9.75
C VAL A 91 8.83 -5.13 -8.71
N GLY A 92 7.85 -5.83 -8.12
CA GLY A 92 8.11 -6.90 -7.14
C GLY A 92 7.94 -6.48 -5.68
N VAL A 93 8.05 -5.20 -5.38
CA VAL A 93 7.90 -4.63 -4.04
C VAL A 93 6.43 -4.44 -3.70
N VAL A 94 6.05 -4.76 -2.45
CA VAL A 94 4.66 -4.66 -1.98
C VAL A 94 4.44 -3.38 -1.16
N THR A 95 3.28 -2.76 -1.37
CA THR A 95 2.85 -1.54 -0.65
C THR A 95 2.06 -1.90 0.61
N THR A 96 2.75 -2.46 1.60
CA THR A 96 2.18 -2.82 2.91
C THR A 96 3.21 -2.55 4.01
N ASN A 97 2.74 -2.35 5.23
CA ASN A 97 3.61 -2.25 6.40
C ASN A 97 3.92 -3.61 7.02
N TYR A 98 3.11 -4.62 6.72
CA TYR A 98 3.33 -6.00 7.15
C TYR A 98 3.06 -6.95 5.99
N ASP A 99 3.96 -7.87 5.76
CA ASP A 99 3.84 -8.91 4.73
C ASP A 99 4.17 -10.27 5.33
N PRO A 100 3.20 -11.20 5.42
CA PRO A 100 3.43 -12.52 6.00
C PRO A 100 4.35 -13.41 5.14
N ASP A 101 4.45 -13.11 3.83
CA ASP A 101 5.30 -13.88 2.91
C ASP A 101 6.75 -13.38 2.89
N GLY A 102 7.11 -12.35 3.68
CA GLY A 102 8.47 -11.81 3.76
C GLY A 102 8.96 -11.11 2.49
N ARG A 103 8.07 -10.67 1.61
CA ARG A 103 8.44 -9.93 0.38
C ARG A 103 8.96 -8.54 0.71
N PRO A 104 9.87 -7.97 -0.10
CA PRO A 104 10.34 -6.60 0.06
C PRO A 104 9.16 -5.62 0.11
N ARG A 105 9.15 -4.75 1.12
CA ARG A 105 8.09 -3.75 1.31
C ARG A 105 8.59 -2.36 0.91
N VAL A 106 7.70 -1.52 0.44
CA VAL A 106 8.00 -0.14 0.05
C VAL A 106 8.64 0.68 1.18
N VAL A 107 8.27 0.39 2.43
CA VAL A 107 8.81 1.08 3.61
C VAL A 107 10.25 0.68 3.92
N ASP A 108 10.72 -0.47 3.45
CA ASP A 108 12.09 -0.94 3.64
C ASP A 108 13.10 -0.26 2.69
N LEU A 109 12.61 0.44 1.66
CA LEU A 109 13.42 1.11 0.64
C LEU A 109 13.72 2.59 0.97
N VAL A 110 13.18 3.11 2.05
CA VAL A 110 13.39 4.51 2.49
C VAL A 110 13.97 4.52 3.90
N PRO A 111 14.82 5.51 4.26
CA PRO A 111 15.35 5.61 5.60
C PRO A 111 14.26 6.03 6.58
N GLY A 112 14.34 5.54 7.81
CA GLY A 112 13.46 6.02 8.88
C GLY A 112 13.56 5.12 10.11
N GLU A 113 13.89 5.71 11.25
CA GLU A 113 13.81 5.07 12.57
C GLU A 113 12.36 5.04 13.07
N GLN A 114 11.51 5.88 12.49
CA GLN A 114 10.10 6.04 12.84
C GLN A 114 9.20 5.20 11.95
N ARG A 115 7.99 4.95 12.42
CA ARG A 115 7.00 4.21 11.66
C ARG A 115 6.55 4.97 10.41
N LEU A 116 6.87 4.44 9.25
CA LEU A 116 6.46 4.98 7.94
C LEU A 116 5.36 4.11 7.31
N PHE A 117 4.60 4.70 6.39
CA PHE A 117 3.60 4.01 5.57
C PHE A 117 3.45 4.68 4.20
N ALA A 118 2.99 3.89 3.22
CA ALA A 118 2.79 4.39 1.87
C ALA A 118 1.49 5.21 1.75
N ILE A 119 1.53 6.26 0.94
CA ILE A 119 0.34 7.00 0.50
C ILE A 119 -0.24 6.33 -0.74
N GLY A 120 -1.37 5.68 -0.57
CA GLY A 120 -1.99 4.85 -1.60
C GLY A 120 -1.21 3.55 -1.82
N ARG A 121 -1.50 2.90 -2.95
CA ARG A 121 -0.92 1.59 -3.27
C ARG A 121 -0.51 1.53 -4.73
N LEU A 122 0.53 0.73 -4.98
CA LEU A 122 0.85 0.15 -6.29
C LEU A 122 0.75 -1.36 -6.18
N ASP A 123 0.23 -2.00 -7.23
CA ASP A 123 0.26 -3.46 -7.31
C ASP A 123 1.70 -3.95 -7.45
N ARG A 124 1.99 -5.18 -7.02
CA ARG A 124 3.33 -5.79 -7.13
C ARG A 124 3.94 -5.73 -8.54
N MET A 125 3.09 -5.81 -9.58
CA MET A 125 3.50 -5.73 -10.99
C MET A 125 3.43 -4.31 -11.56
N SER A 126 3.31 -3.30 -10.72
CA SER A 126 3.31 -1.89 -11.10
C SER A 126 4.49 -1.19 -10.46
N GLU A 127 5.01 -0.16 -11.13
CA GLU A 127 6.20 0.57 -10.70
C GLU A 127 5.99 2.08 -10.68
N GLY A 128 6.98 2.80 -10.23
CA GLY A 128 7.03 4.26 -10.33
C GLY A 128 6.76 4.97 -9.02
N LEU A 129 6.31 6.21 -9.12
CA LEU A 129 6.18 7.13 -8.01
C LEU A 129 5.24 6.61 -6.92
N ILE A 130 5.77 6.47 -5.71
CA ILE A 130 4.99 6.29 -4.49
C ILE A 130 5.52 7.22 -3.41
N LEU A 131 4.63 7.71 -2.57
CA LEU A 131 4.99 8.53 -1.42
C LEU A 131 4.96 7.66 -0.16
N VAL A 132 5.95 7.88 0.71
CA VAL A 132 6.09 7.18 2.00
C VAL A 132 6.24 8.23 3.09
N THR A 133 5.46 8.14 4.17
CA THR A 133 5.38 9.19 5.19
C THR A 133 4.96 8.65 6.55
N ASN A 134 5.14 9.45 7.60
CA ASN A 134 4.49 9.30 8.90
C ASN A 134 3.33 10.30 9.10
N ASP A 135 3.04 11.17 8.12
CA ASP A 135 1.94 12.14 8.17
C ASP A 135 0.62 11.54 7.66
N GLY A 136 -0.23 11.10 8.60
CA GLY A 136 -1.54 10.53 8.28
C GLY A 136 -2.56 11.54 7.74
N GLY A 137 -2.40 12.83 8.01
CA GLY A 137 -3.23 13.90 7.45
C GLY A 137 -2.97 14.05 5.95
N LEU A 138 -1.70 14.21 5.58
CA LEU A 138 -1.29 14.27 4.17
C LEU A 138 -1.68 12.99 3.41
N ALA A 139 -1.49 11.82 4.03
CA ALA A 139 -1.86 10.56 3.41
C ALA A 139 -3.36 10.48 3.08
N ASN A 140 -4.22 10.96 3.97
CA ASN A 140 -5.66 11.04 3.73
C ASN A 140 -5.99 11.99 2.57
N LEU A 141 -5.42 13.20 2.57
CA LEU A 141 -5.62 14.19 1.50
C LEU A 141 -5.26 13.63 0.11
N LEU A 142 -4.14 12.93 -0.02
CA LEU A 142 -3.65 12.46 -1.32
C LEU A 142 -4.26 11.13 -1.78
N SER A 143 -4.79 10.30 -0.86
CA SER A 143 -5.30 8.97 -1.19
C SER A 143 -6.81 8.86 -1.25
N HIS A 144 -7.54 9.70 -0.53
CA HIS A 144 -8.99 9.59 -0.46
C HIS A 144 -9.65 10.12 -1.74
N PRO A 145 -10.57 9.37 -2.37
CA PRO A 145 -11.17 9.74 -3.67
C PRO A 145 -11.86 11.11 -3.69
N ARG A 146 -12.43 11.55 -2.57
CA ARG A 146 -13.13 12.86 -2.48
C ARG A 146 -12.25 14.07 -2.80
N TYR A 147 -10.92 13.94 -2.64
CA TYR A 147 -9.99 15.02 -2.96
C TYR A 147 -9.52 15.01 -4.41
N GLY A 148 -9.88 13.99 -5.19
CA GLY A 148 -9.66 13.94 -6.64
C GLY A 148 -8.21 14.16 -7.08
N VAL A 149 -7.22 13.93 -6.19
CA VAL A 149 -5.81 14.15 -6.54
C VAL A 149 -5.41 13.26 -7.71
N GLU A 150 -4.98 13.90 -8.80
CA GLU A 150 -4.66 13.22 -10.04
C GLU A 150 -3.41 12.32 -9.93
N LYS A 151 -3.50 11.13 -10.53
CA LYS A 151 -2.37 10.20 -10.65
C LYS A 151 -2.10 9.98 -12.13
N LYS A 152 -0.89 10.27 -12.57
CA LYS A 152 -0.46 10.14 -13.95
C LYS A 152 0.29 8.83 -14.14
N TYR A 153 -0.09 8.08 -15.17
CA TYR A 153 0.47 6.77 -15.50
C TYR A 153 0.97 6.71 -16.94
N LEU A 154 2.09 6.02 -17.16
CA LEU A 154 2.48 5.49 -18.46
C LEU A 154 2.14 4.01 -18.49
N VAL A 155 1.40 3.60 -19.53
CA VAL A 155 0.81 2.27 -19.64
C VAL A 155 1.19 1.67 -20.98
N GLN A 156 2.06 0.65 -20.98
CA GLN A 156 2.37 -0.09 -22.20
C GLN A 156 1.34 -1.19 -22.38
N VAL A 157 0.70 -1.23 -23.53
CA VAL A 157 -0.37 -2.16 -23.87
C VAL A 157 -0.07 -2.97 -25.13
N ALA A 158 -0.64 -4.18 -25.22
CA ALA A 158 -0.66 -4.95 -26.44
C ALA A 158 -1.63 -4.32 -27.45
N GLY A 159 -1.20 -4.26 -28.71
CA GLY A 159 -1.95 -3.63 -29.79
C GLY A 159 -1.94 -2.09 -29.70
N VAL A 160 -2.59 -1.45 -30.65
CA VAL A 160 -2.77 0.00 -30.70
C VAL A 160 -4.26 0.29 -30.53
N PRO A 161 -4.69 0.91 -29.41
CA PRO A 161 -6.08 1.28 -29.21
C PRO A 161 -6.56 2.29 -30.25
N SER A 162 -7.79 2.10 -30.76
CA SER A 162 -8.40 3.10 -31.65
C SER A 162 -8.85 4.35 -30.87
N GLN A 163 -9.07 5.46 -31.57
CA GLN A 163 -9.57 6.68 -30.95
C GLN A 163 -10.95 6.47 -30.27
N GLU A 164 -11.84 5.70 -30.89
CA GLU A 164 -13.14 5.34 -30.33
C GLU A 164 -13.02 4.62 -28.99
N LEU A 165 -11.98 3.77 -28.84
CA LEU A 165 -11.71 3.04 -27.63
C LEU A 165 -11.18 3.98 -26.52
N LEU A 166 -10.32 4.94 -26.87
CA LEU A 166 -9.88 5.99 -25.94
C LEU A 166 -11.08 6.84 -25.45
N ASP A 167 -12.01 7.16 -26.34
CA ASP A 167 -13.22 7.90 -25.98
C ASP A 167 -14.15 7.08 -25.06
N LYS A 168 -14.23 5.76 -25.24
CA LYS A 168 -14.92 4.87 -24.28
C LYS A 168 -14.26 4.92 -22.89
N ILE A 169 -12.94 4.93 -22.82
CA ILE A 169 -12.21 5.05 -21.55
C ILE A 169 -12.53 6.38 -20.86
N ARG A 170 -12.59 7.49 -21.60
CA ARG A 170 -12.93 8.82 -21.06
C ARG A 170 -14.38 8.91 -20.59
N ARG A 171 -15.34 8.34 -21.36
CA ARG A 171 -16.76 8.28 -20.98
C ARG A 171 -17.05 7.33 -19.83
N GLY A 172 -16.17 6.39 -19.62
CA GLY A 172 -16.22 5.41 -18.54
C GLY A 172 -16.75 4.04 -18.97
N ILE A 173 -16.22 3.04 -18.29
CA ILE A 173 -16.47 1.62 -18.53
C ILE A 173 -17.02 1.00 -17.25
N THR A 174 -18.06 0.19 -17.36
CA THR A 174 -18.63 -0.50 -16.21
C THR A 174 -17.79 -1.75 -15.90
N LEU A 175 -17.24 -1.79 -14.70
CA LEU A 175 -16.61 -2.95 -14.08
C LEU A 175 -17.53 -3.52 -12.99
N ALA A 176 -17.13 -4.63 -12.35
CA ALA A 176 -17.94 -5.25 -11.30
C ALA A 176 -18.22 -4.32 -10.11
N GLU A 177 -17.29 -3.41 -9.79
CA GLU A 177 -17.40 -2.45 -8.68
C GLU A 177 -18.00 -1.11 -9.08
N GLY A 178 -18.58 -1.03 -10.28
CA GLY A 178 -19.21 0.18 -10.81
C GLY A 178 -18.47 0.80 -12.00
N LYS A 179 -18.91 1.99 -12.39
CA LYS A 179 -18.34 2.74 -13.51
C LYS A 179 -16.97 3.29 -13.11
N VAL A 180 -16.00 3.16 -14.02
CA VAL A 180 -14.64 3.68 -13.91
C VAL A 180 -14.29 4.44 -15.18
N HIS A 181 -13.47 5.48 -15.07
CA HIS A 181 -13.06 6.29 -16.22
C HIS A 181 -11.64 6.81 -16.03
N ALA A 182 -11.00 7.19 -17.11
CA ALA A 182 -9.81 8.01 -17.05
C ALA A 182 -10.20 9.47 -17.37
N LYS A 183 -9.77 10.40 -16.53
CA LYS A 183 -9.96 11.83 -16.77
C LYS A 183 -9.32 12.27 -18.08
N ARG A 184 -8.16 11.67 -18.39
CA ARG A 184 -7.45 11.84 -19.66
C ARG A 184 -6.77 10.54 -20.06
N VAL A 185 -6.76 10.26 -21.37
CA VAL A 185 -5.99 9.17 -21.97
C VAL A 185 -5.54 9.58 -23.36
N ASP A 186 -4.24 9.48 -23.63
CA ASP A 186 -3.63 9.83 -24.91
C ASP A 186 -2.58 8.80 -25.29
N ILE A 187 -2.35 8.58 -26.59
CA ILE A 187 -1.25 7.75 -27.09
C ILE A 187 0.02 8.60 -27.11
N ARG A 188 1.01 8.20 -26.33
CA ARG A 188 2.34 8.84 -26.31
C ARG A 188 3.27 8.35 -27.40
N SER A 189 3.25 7.04 -27.63
CA SER A 189 3.98 6.40 -28.72
C SER A 189 3.28 5.11 -29.12
N GLN A 190 3.51 4.69 -30.36
CA GLN A 190 2.96 3.46 -30.89
C GLN A 190 4.01 2.70 -31.69
N HIS A 191 3.93 1.38 -31.65
CA HIS A 191 4.71 0.43 -32.41
C HIS A 191 3.76 -0.53 -33.10
N LYS A 192 4.26 -1.39 -33.99
CA LYS A 192 3.41 -2.30 -34.78
C LYS A 192 2.41 -3.13 -33.95
N GLN A 193 2.81 -3.58 -32.75
CA GLN A 193 2.02 -4.49 -31.92
C GLN A 193 1.84 -3.99 -30.47
N SER A 194 2.16 -2.74 -30.18
CA SER A 194 2.03 -2.16 -28.84
C SER A 194 1.91 -0.64 -28.89
N ALA A 195 1.32 -0.05 -27.86
CA ALA A 195 1.28 1.38 -27.66
C ALA A 195 1.64 1.73 -26.21
N VAL A 196 2.15 2.94 -26.01
CA VAL A 196 2.30 3.53 -24.69
C VAL A 196 1.25 4.63 -24.55
N LEU A 197 0.37 4.46 -23.57
CA LEU A 197 -0.66 5.43 -23.22
C LEU A 197 -0.20 6.28 -22.04
N GLU A 198 -0.50 7.56 -22.07
CA GLU A 198 -0.51 8.41 -20.88
C GLU A 198 -1.94 8.46 -20.35
N MET A 199 -2.15 8.08 -19.11
CA MET A 199 -3.47 8.07 -18.49
C MET A 199 -3.46 8.88 -17.19
N ILE A 200 -4.47 9.72 -16.99
CA ILE A 200 -4.68 10.47 -15.75
C ILE A 200 -5.98 9.99 -15.11
N LEU A 201 -5.88 9.58 -13.84
CA LEU A 201 -7.00 9.15 -13.02
C LEU A 201 -7.03 9.97 -11.73
N ASP A 202 -8.21 10.29 -11.24
CA ASP A 202 -8.47 10.93 -9.95
C ASP A 202 -8.90 9.92 -8.86
N GLU A 203 -9.35 8.74 -9.29
CA GLU A 203 -9.65 7.59 -8.44
C GLU A 203 -8.45 6.62 -8.32
N GLY A 204 -8.67 5.48 -7.71
CA GLY A 204 -7.64 4.43 -7.53
C GLY A 204 -8.26 3.11 -7.11
N LYS A 205 -9.29 2.62 -7.86
CA LYS A 205 -9.90 1.32 -7.58
C LYS A 205 -8.91 0.19 -7.84
N ASN A 206 -9.13 -0.96 -7.22
CA ASN A 206 -8.22 -2.09 -7.31
C ASN A 206 -7.97 -2.49 -8.77
N ARG A 207 -6.69 -2.45 -9.21
CA ARG A 207 -6.21 -2.81 -10.56
C ARG A 207 -7.02 -2.18 -11.69
N GLU A 208 -7.54 -0.99 -11.48
CA GLU A 208 -8.51 -0.30 -12.34
C GLU A 208 -8.04 -0.22 -13.80
N ILE A 209 -6.86 0.34 -14.06
CA ILE A 209 -6.29 0.49 -15.40
C ILE A 209 -6.14 -0.88 -16.09
N ARG A 210 -5.61 -1.88 -15.38
CA ARG A 210 -5.41 -3.23 -15.96
C ARG A 210 -6.71 -3.91 -16.32
N ARG A 211 -7.76 -3.75 -15.50
CA ARG A 211 -9.08 -4.34 -15.76
C ARG A 211 -9.83 -3.60 -16.84
N MET A 212 -9.75 -2.27 -16.84
CA MET A 212 -10.35 -1.41 -17.87
C MET A 212 -9.82 -1.76 -19.26
N LEU A 213 -8.51 -1.80 -19.43
CA LEU A 213 -7.86 -2.11 -20.69
C LEU A 213 -8.04 -3.58 -21.11
N ALA A 214 -8.01 -4.52 -20.16
CA ALA A 214 -8.27 -5.93 -20.45
C ALA A 214 -9.69 -6.16 -20.97
N ARG A 215 -10.71 -5.45 -20.41
CA ARG A 215 -12.10 -5.50 -20.89
C ARG A 215 -12.24 -4.98 -22.33
N LEU A 216 -11.33 -4.12 -22.74
CA LEU A 216 -11.28 -3.56 -24.10
C LEU A 216 -10.36 -4.36 -25.04
N GLY A 217 -9.84 -5.52 -24.61
CA GLY A 217 -8.99 -6.40 -25.41
C GLY A 217 -7.50 -6.02 -25.41
N HIS A 218 -7.07 -5.04 -24.62
CA HIS A 218 -5.68 -4.59 -24.55
C HIS A 218 -5.02 -5.04 -23.23
N LYS A 219 -4.12 -6.04 -23.31
CA LYS A 219 -3.34 -6.50 -22.17
C LYS A 219 -2.30 -5.45 -21.77
N VAL A 220 -2.24 -5.10 -20.49
CA VAL A 220 -1.21 -4.19 -19.95
C VAL A 220 0.07 -4.97 -19.68
N HIS A 221 1.14 -4.62 -20.38
CA HIS A 221 2.49 -5.16 -20.17
C HIS A 221 3.20 -4.46 -19.02
N GLN A 222 3.29 -3.13 -19.08
CA GLN A 222 3.94 -2.32 -18.07
C GLN A 222 3.01 -1.20 -17.59
N LEU A 223 3.03 -0.93 -16.29
CA LEU A 223 2.26 0.13 -15.66
C LEU A 223 3.16 0.89 -14.71
N LYS A 224 3.47 2.14 -15.07
CA LYS A 224 4.34 3.01 -14.30
C LYS A 224 3.60 4.27 -13.88
N ARG A 225 3.51 4.55 -12.59
CA ARG A 225 3.00 5.82 -12.09
C ARG A 225 4.12 6.87 -12.15
N VAL A 226 3.93 7.91 -12.94
CA VAL A 226 4.95 8.96 -13.18
C VAL A 226 4.61 10.28 -12.49
N GLY A 227 3.39 10.42 -11.95
CA GLY A 227 3.00 11.64 -11.24
C GLY A 227 1.91 11.41 -10.21
N VAL A 228 1.89 12.26 -9.19
CA VAL A 228 0.83 12.39 -8.17
C VAL A 228 0.63 13.88 -7.93
N GLY A 229 -0.55 14.41 -8.29
CA GLY A 229 -0.79 15.84 -8.32
C GLY A 229 0.30 16.55 -9.14
N ARG A 230 0.87 17.61 -8.59
CA ARG A 230 1.96 18.37 -9.22
C ARG A 230 3.33 17.67 -9.17
N LEU A 231 3.48 16.60 -8.37
CA LEU A 231 4.74 15.88 -8.31
C LEU A 231 4.96 15.02 -9.54
N SER A 232 6.15 15.09 -10.09
CA SER A 232 6.62 14.23 -11.17
C SER A 232 7.78 13.37 -10.68
N LEU A 233 7.83 12.13 -11.17
CA LEU A 233 8.92 11.19 -10.89
C LEU A 233 10.28 11.72 -11.37
N GLY A 234 10.29 12.48 -12.47
CA GLY A 234 11.52 13.02 -13.05
C GLY A 234 12.53 11.93 -13.42
N ASN A 235 13.80 12.19 -13.09
CA ASN A 235 14.93 11.31 -13.39
C ASN A 235 15.27 10.33 -12.24
N LEU A 236 14.38 10.17 -11.26
CA LEU A 236 14.62 9.26 -10.14
C LEU A 236 14.65 7.81 -10.65
N LEU A 237 15.77 7.11 -10.47
CA LEU A 237 15.94 5.74 -10.93
C LEU A 237 15.14 4.75 -10.06
N PRO A 238 14.81 3.53 -10.53
CA PRO A 238 14.15 2.51 -9.72
C PRO A 238 14.89 2.27 -8.40
N SER A 239 14.14 2.10 -7.32
CA SER A 239 14.59 1.99 -5.93
C SER A 239 15.23 3.25 -5.34
N GLN A 240 15.41 4.32 -6.10
CA GLN A 240 15.86 5.59 -5.56
C GLN A 240 14.72 6.37 -4.93
N TRP A 241 15.07 7.12 -3.90
CA TRP A 241 14.15 7.99 -3.19
C TRP A 241 14.78 9.37 -2.95
N ARG A 242 13.92 10.36 -2.67
CA ARG A 242 14.32 11.64 -2.11
C ARG A 242 13.28 12.14 -1.11
N GLN A 243 13.69 12.92 -0.15
CA GLN A 243 12.76 13.63 0.73
C GLN A 243 12.11 14.78 -0.03
N LEU A 244 10.82 15.03 0.21
CA LEU A 244 10.13 16.21 -0.31
C LEU A 244 10.49 17.44 0.50
N THR A 245 10.58 18.55 -0.17
CA THR A 245 10.70 19.87 0.45
C THR A 245 9.37 20.29 1.07
N TRP A 246 9.43 21.24 2.02
CA TRP A 246 8.23 21.82 2.61
C TRP A 246 7.30 22.44 1.55
N SER A 247 7.87 23.15 0.58
CA SER A 247 7.13 23.76 -0.53
C SER A 247 6.36 22.74 -1.36
N GLU A 248 6.98 21.58 -1.66
CA GLU A 248 6.30 20.48 -2.41
C GLU A 248 5.14 19.88 -1.60
N ILE A 249 5.33 19.71 -0.28
CA ILE A 249 4.29 19.17 0.61
C ILE A 249 3.11 20.13 0.67
N GLU A 250 3.36 21.44 0.86
CA GLU A 250 2.30 22.44 0.89
C GLU A 250 1.58 22.58 -0.44
N ALA A 251 2.31 22.54 -1.56
CA ALA A 251 1.69 22.55 -2.90
C ALA A 251 0.73 21.36 -3.11
N LEU A 252 1.09 20.16 -2.62
CA LEU A 252 0.20 18.99 -2.65
C LEU A 252 -1.03 19.15 -1.76
N ARG A 253 -0.87 19.73 -0.57
CA ARG A 253 -1.99 20.03 0.34
C ARG A 253 -2.96 21.00 -0.29
N HIS A 254 -2.45 22.10 -0.84
CA HIS A 254 -3.25 23.11 -1.52
C HIS A 254 -4.02 22.53 -2.72
N GLU A 255 -3.38 21.70 -3.54
CA GLU A 255 -4.02 21.04 -4.68
C GLU A 255 -5.17 20.13 -4.24
N ALA A 256 -4.93 19.27 -3.23
CA ALA A 256 -5.95 18.36 -2.71
C ALA A 256 -7.18 19.10 -2.14
N ILE A 257 -6.97 20.24 -1.48
CA ILE A 257 -8.04 21.05 -0.88
C ILE A 257 -8.78 21.86 -1.92
N ALA A 258 -8.06 22.40 -2.91
CA ALA A 258 -8.68 23.17 -4.01
C ALA A 258 -9.62 22.31 -4.88
N ALA A 259 -9.36 21.02 -4.98
CA ALA A 259 -10.17 20.07 -5.72
C ALA A 259 -11.54 19.81 -5.05
N VAL A 260 -11.68 20.05 -3.74
CA VAL A 260 -12.94 19.98 -3.01
C VAL A 260 -13.67 21.31 -3.16
N GLY A 261 -14.71 21.35 -3.99
CA GLY A 261 -15.50 22.57 -4.22
C GLY A 261 -16.14 23.13 -2.94
N PRO A 262 -16.54 24.43 -2.92
CA PRO A 262 -17.11 25.08 -1.72
C PRO A 262 -18.38 24.40 -1.17
N ALA A 263 -19.18 23.78 -2.02
CA ALA A 263 -20.42 23.10 -1.62
C ALA A 263 -20.18 21.75 -0.91
N GLU A 264 -19.05 21.11 -1.16
CA GLU A 264 -18.68 19.84 -0.50
C GLU A 264 -17.87 20.06 0.79
N ALA A 265 -17.16 21.17 0.89
CA ALA A 265 -16.49 21.56 2.12
C ALA A 265 -17.48 21.75 3.27
N GLY A 266 -18.68 22.32 3.02
CA GLY A 266 -19.76 22.47 4.00
C GLY A 266 -20.43 21.15 4.40
N ARG A 267 -20.53 20.15 3.50
CA ARG A 267 -21.07 18.82 3.82
C ARG A 267 -20.13 17.96 4.64
N ILE A 268 -18.83 18.31 4.69
CA ILE A 268 -17.84 17.62 5.51
C ILE A 268 -18.04 17.94 6.99
N GLU A 269 -18.60 19.09 7.33
CA GLU A 269 -18.97 19.49 8.70
C GLU A 269 -20.21 18.74 9.22
N GLU A 270 -21.15 18.35 8.33
CA GLU A 270 -22.41 17.68 8.71
C GLU A 270 -22.33 16.14 8.65
N ALA A 271 -21.45 15.57 7.84
CA ALA A 271 -21.25 14.13 7.78
C ALA A 271 -20.33 13.68 8.90
N GLY A 272 -20.90 13.37 10.04
CA GLY A 272 -20.30 12.47 11.03
C GLY A 272 -19.85 11.18 10.33
N PRO A 273 -19.03 10.33 10.99
CA PRO A 273 -18.44 9.16 10.36
C PRO A 273 -19.54 8.32 9.71
N GLU A 274 -19.48 8.18 8.37
CA GLU A 274 -20.32 7.22 7.66
C GLU A 274 -20.19 5.86 8.36
N GLU A 275 -21.23 5.44 9.04
CA GLU A 275 -21.42 4.06 9.44
C GLU A 275 -21.38 3.24 8.14
N ARG A 276 -20.32 2.50 7.95
CA ARG A 276 -20.30 1.49 6.90
C ARG A 276 -21.47 0.58 7.17
N PRO A 277 -22.38 0.34 6.20
CA PRO A 277 -23.49 -0.57 6.39
C PRO A 277 -22.91 -1.89 6.91
N GLY A 278 -23.41 -2.30 8.08
CA GLY A 278 -22.95 -3.48 8.79
C GLY A 278 -22.95 -4.66 7.83
N ARG A 279 -21.83 -5.36 7.77
CA ARG A 279 -21.80 -6.70 7.18
C ARG A 279 -22.89 -7.51 7.86
N GLY A 280 -23.87 -7.91 7.09
CA GLY A 280 -24.93 -8.79 7.55
C GLY A 280 -24.35 -10.06 8.21
N PRO A 281 -25.11 -10.78 9.04
CA PRO A 281 -24.62 -11.87 9.89
C PRO A 281 -24.24 -13.17 9.15
N ALA A 282 -23.85 -13.13 7.87
CA ALA A 282 -23.69 -14.30 7.00
C ALA A 282 -22.25 -14.75 6.74
N ASP A 283 -21.25 -14.35 7.53
CA ASP A 283 -19.89 -14.91 7.36
C ASP A 283 -19.19 -15.12 8.72
N ARG A 284 -19.79 -16.00 9.55
CA ARG A 284 -19.06 -16.63 10.64
C ARG A 284 -18.59 -18.01 10.17
N PRO A 285 -17.30 -18.36 10.26
CA PRO A 285 -16.86 -19.72 9.99
C PRO A 285 -17.50 -20.67 10.98
N ARG A 286 -18.18 -21.69 10.48
CA ARG A 286 -18.66 -22.85 11.24
C ARG A 286 -17.44 -23.60 11.78
N GLY A 287 -17.23 -23.55 13.08
CA GLY A 287 -16.22 -24.39 13.71
C GLY A 287 -15.91 -23.98 15.12
N LEU A 288 -16.53 -24.68 16.03
CA LEU A 288 -16.23 -25.04 17.43
C LEU A 288 -17.40 -24.72 18.34
N ARG A 289 -18.25 -25.74 18.54
CA ARG A 289 -19.22 -25.76 19.63
C ARG A 289 -18.45 -25.82 20.94
N PRO A 290 -18.74 -25.00 21.94
CA PRO A 290 -18.26 -25.22 23.30
C PRO A 290 -19.00 -26.43 23.94
N ALA A 291 -18.22 -27.28 24.60
CA ALA A 291 -18.73 -28.40 25.40
C ALA A 291 -19.67 -27.90 26.48
N ARG A 292 -20.85 -28.51 26.61
CA ARG A 292 -21.79 -28.31 27.72
C ARG A 292 -21.18 -28.83 29.00
N PRO A 293 -21.32 -28.15 30.14
CA PRO A 293 -20.96 -28.72 31.44
C PRO A 293 -21.93 -29.82 31.83
N ALA A 294 -21.38 -30.93 32.30
CA ALA A 294 -22.12 -32.07 32.82
C ALA A 294 -22.83 -31.66 34.12
N GLN A 295 -24.15 -31.79 34.14
CA GLN A 295 -24.93 -31.78 35.38
C GLN A 295 -24.89 -33.16 36.01
N ALA A 296 -24.41 -33.24 37.26
CA ALA A 296 -24.49 -34.38 38.13
C ALA A 296 -25.94 -34.58 38.55
N GLY A 297 -26.49 -35.78 38.34
CA GLY A 297 -27.77 -36.22 38.84
C GLY A 297 -27.69 -37.71 39.20
N ALA A 298 -27.65 -37.99 40.49
CA ALA A 298 -27.62 -39.32 41.09
C ALA A 298 -28.97 -40.06 40.98
N ARG A 299 -28.88 -41.39 40.83
CA ARG A 299 -29.72 -42.49 41.37
C ARG A 299 -29.67 -43.64 40.36
N GLY A 300 -29.11 -44.77 40.70
CA GLY A 300 -29.58 -45.75 41.66
C GLY A 300 -29.99 -47.00 40.90
N GLY A 301 -29.34 -48.18 41.08
CA GLY A 301 -30.05 -49.47 40.94
C GLY A 301 -29.42 -50.49 39.95
N ARG A 302 -28.52 -51.29 40.47
CA ARG A 302 -28.34 -52.78 40.49
C ARG A 302 -28.26 -53.63 39.19
N PRO A 303 -27.61 -54.79 39.22
CA PRO A 303 -26.77 -55.38 38.18
C PRO A 303 -27.35 -56.70 37.62
N ALA A 304 -26.86 -57.06 36.40
CA ALA A 304 -26.91 -58.48 35.94
C ALA A 304 -25.86 -58.70 34.83
N GLN A 305 -24.86 -59.47 35.21
CA GLN A 305 -24.47 -60.77 34.65
C GLN A 305 -24.16 -60.77 33.11
N GLY A 306 -22.89 -60.80 32.73
CA GLY A 306 -22.22 -62.03 32.46
C GLY A 306 -22.23 -62.45 31.01
N ARG A 307 -21.08 -62.37 30.37
CA ARG A 307 -20.46 -63.42 29.55
C ARG A 307 -19.19 -62.89 28.83
N ARG A 308 -18.11 -63.51 29.15
CA ARG A 308 -16.85 -63.66 28.39
C ARG A 308 -16.98 -64.95 27.55
N PRO A 309 -15.96 -65.30 26.79
CA PRO A 309 -15.25 -64.69 25.65
C PRO A 309 -15.20 -65.64 24.41
N GLN A 310 -14.63 -65.21 23.30
CA GLN A 310 -13.91 -66.13 22.37
C GLN A 310 -13.12 -65.31 21.39
N ASP A 311 -11.86 -65.36 21.50
CA ASP A 311 -10.78 -65.97 20.70
C ASP A 311 -10.97 -65.94 19.18
N GLY A 312 -9.98 -65.45 18.49
CA GLY A 312 -9.84 -65.76 17.10
C GLY A 312 -8.79 -64.97 16.29
N ARG A 313 -7.53 -65.29 16.54
CA ARG A 313 -6.51 -65.48 15.51
C ARG A 313 -5.96 -64.30 14.70
N ALA A 314 -4.71 -64.10 14.99
CA ALA A 314 -3.61 -63.59 14.17
C ALA A 314 -3.57 -64.10 12.72
N ARG A 315 -3.16 -63.27 11.83
CA ARG A 315 -2.33 -63.67 10.68
C ARG A 315 -1.28 -62.62 10.38
N ASP A 316 -0.10 -63.02 10.78
CA ASP A 316 1.20 -62.69 10.22
C ASP A 316 1.21 -62.74 8.71
N ASN A 317 1.84 -61.83 8.06
CA ASN A 317 2.61 -62.18 6.86
C ASN A 317 3.79 -61.23 6.69
N ARG A 318 4.89 -61.83 7.02
CA ARG A 318 6.28 -61.46 6.71
C ARG A 318 6.57 -61.66 5.21
N THR A 319 7.71 -61.09 4.89
CA THR A 319 8.69 -61.44 3.83
C THR A 319 8.53 -60.56 2.57
N GLN A 320 9.56 -60.07 1.95
CA GLN A 320 11.01 -60.28 1.81
C GLN A 320 11.52 -59.11 0.97
N ASP A 321 12.53 -58.36 1.26
CA ASP A 321 13.97 -58.63 1.17
C ASP A 321 14.55 -58.68 -0.26
N LYS A 322 15.71 -57.99 -0.42
CA LYS A 322 16.73 -58.10 -1.46
C LYS A 322 16.60 -57.13 -2.66
N ARG A 323 17.58 -56.43 -3.10
CA ARG A 323 19.05 -56.54 -3.01
C ARG A 323 19.69 -55.24 -3.52
N ALA A 324 20.74 -54.87 -2.88
CA ALA A 324 21.88 -54.10 -3.31
C ALA A 324 22.37 -54.41 -4.73
N HIS A 325 22.86 -53.39 -5.42
CA HIS A 325 24.02 -53.49 -6.30
C HIS A 325 24.89 -52.24 -6.20
N THR A 326 26.02 -52.44 -5.56
CA THR A 326 27.24 -51.67 -5.70
C THR A 326 27.75 -51.81 -7.15
N ASN A 327 28.21 -50.70 -7.71
CA ASN A 327 29.34 -50.75 -8.62
C ASN A 327 30.24 -49.48 -8.48
N ARG A 328 31.44 -49.77 -8.21
CA ARG A 328 32.66 -49.02 -8.04
C ARG A 328 33.41 -49.03 -9.37
N ALA A 329 33.92 -47.89 -9.79
CA ALA A 329 35.16 -47.70 -10.57
C ALA A 329 35.37 -46.18 -10.77
N GLU A 330 36.39 -45.64 -10.12
CA GLU A 330 37.73 -45.34 -10.66
C GLU A 330 37.67 -44.28 -11.77
N GLY A 331 38.08 -43.05 -11.46
CA GLY A 331 39.43 -42.61 -11.56
C GLY A 331 39.63 -41.78 -12.79
N ALA A 332 39.76 -40.44 -12.67
CA ALA A 332 40.62 -39.64 -13.50
C ALA A 332 40.71 -38.20 -12.97
N GLU A 333 41.87 -37.87 -12.47
CA GLU A 333 42.32 -36.53 -12.06
C GLU A 333 42.70 -35.68 -13.28
N PRO A 334 42.94 -34.37 -13.07
CA PRO A 334 42.62 -33.31 -14.03
C PRO A 334 43.86 -32.84 -14.82
N ARG A 335 43.60 -32.27 -15.96
CA ARG A 335 44.60 -31.44 -16.67
C ARG A 335 44.23 -29.95 -16.55
N ARG A 336 45.14 -29.18 -15.95
CA ARG A 336 45.22 -27.71 -16.10
C ARG A 336 45.78 -27.38 -17.49
N PRO A 337 45.37 -26.28 -18.06
CA PRO A 337 46.26 -25.37 -18.77
C PRO A 337 46.03 -23.94 -18.27
N GLY A 338 47.05 -23.21 -17.88
CA GLY A 338 47.81 -22.46 -18.80
C GLY A 338 47.38 -20.99 -18.74
N GLY A 339 48.22 -20.15 -18.12
CA GLY A 339 48.09 -18.75 -17.82
C GLY A 339 47.76 -17.84 -19.02
N GLY A 340 47.00 -16.81 -18.70
CA GLY A 340 46.77 -15.63 -19.53
C GLY A 340 46.68 -14.41 -18.65
N GLY A 341 47.72 -13.59 -18.66
CA GLY A 341 47.90 -12.42 -17.85
C GLY A 341 46.87 -11.29 -18.10
N PRO A 342 46.86 -10.27 -17.26
CA PRO A 342 45.78 -9.25 -17.27
C PRO A 342 45.97 -8.25 -18.40
N ARG A 343 44.89 -8.06 -19.19
CA ARG A 343 44.80 -7.00 -20.18
C ARG A 343 44.53 -5.64 -19.52
N ARG A 344 45.39 -4.66 -19.80
CA ARG A 344 45.28 -3.26 -19.40
C ARG A 344 44.03 -2.61 -19.98
N PRO A 345 43.38 -1.67 -19.26
CA PRO A 345 42.23 -0.92 -19.78
C PRO A 345 42.66 0.13 -20.84
N ARG A 346 41.89 0.21 -21.91
CA ARG A 346 42.02 1.22 -22.95
C ARG A 346 41.60 2.60 -22.44
N ARG A 347 42.41 3.62 -22.71
CA ARG A 347 42.10 5.04 -22.48
C ARG A 347 40.93 5.51 -23.36
N PRO A 348 40.05 6.38 -22.86
CA PRO A 348 39.00 6.98 -23.69
C PRO A 348 39.57 8.05 -24.63
N GLY A 349 39.11 8.00 -25.87
CA GLY A 349 39.45 8.95 -26.92
C GLY A 349 38.88 10.35 -26.67
N LYS A 350 39.61 11.34 -27.14
CA LYS A 350 39.33 12.78 -27.04
C LYS A 350 38.00 13.14 -27.72
N ALA A 351 37.14 13.87 -27.00
CA ALA A 351 35.94 14.49 -27.51
C ALA A 351 36.29 15.60 -28.54
N SER A 352 35.69 15.52 -29.70
CA SER A 352 35.73 16.56 -30.72
C SER A 352 34.83 17.73 -30.34
N ALA A 353 35.40 18.93 -30.35
CA ALA A 353 34.74 20.21 -30.08
C ALA A 353 33.70 20.52 -31.16
N TRP A 354 32.47 20.77 -30.76
CA TRP A 354 31.44 21.37 -31.61
C TRP A 354 31.62 22.89 -31.66
N ARG A 355 31.83 23.41 -32.86
CA ARG A 355 31.89 24.85 -33.22
C ARG A 355 30.48 25.46 -33.09
N LYS A 356 30.41 26.62 -32.46
CA LYS A 356 29.23 27.51 -32.49
C LYS A 356 29.07 28.14 -33.88
N PRO A 357 27.86 28.28 -34.42
CA PRO A 357 27.63 29.18 -35.55
C PRO A 357 27.54 30.63 -35.06
N ARG A 358 28.19 31.54 -35.79
CA ARG A 358 28.09 33.00 -35.63
C ARG A 358 26.78 33.48 -36.27
N GLY A 359 26.17 34.45 -35.61
CA GLY A 359 24.95 35.09 -36.08
C GLY A 359 25.11 35.99 -37.31
N SER A 360 24.00 36.17 -37.95
CA SER A 360 23.62 37.40 -38.68
C SER A 360 22.21 37.75 -38.26
#